data_3c1d6dc4da429419af7690a1232967df
#
_entry.id   3c1d6dc4da429419af7690a1232967df
#
_cell.length_a   1.000
_cell.length_b   1.000
_cell.length_c   1.000
_cell.angle_alpha   90.00
_cell.angle_beta   90.00
_cell.angle_gamma   90.00
#
_symmetry.space_group_name_H-M   'P 1'
#
loop_
_entity.id
_entity.type
_entity.pdbx_description
1 polymer ?
#
loop_
_entity_poly.entity_id
_entity_poly.type
_entity_poly.pdbx_seq_one_letter_code
_entity_poly.pdbx_strand_id
1 'polypeptide(L)'
;MERRPATYADLEALPANVVGELIAGELYASPRPAAPHVVAASRLGGELIGPFDRGRGGPGGWILLGKPELHLGEDVLVPDLCGWRRERMPSPPRTAAFTLAPDWVCELLSPSTRALDRAVKLPVYA
;
A
#
# COMPACT_ATOMS: atom_id res chain seq x y z
N MET A 1 23.55 -0.25 23.56
CA MET A 1 22.56 0.84 23.45
C MET A 1 21.32 0.30 22.76
N GLU A 2 20.21 0.33 23.45
CA GLU A 2 18.96 -0.15 22.88
C GLU A 2 18.46 0.80 21.81
N ARG A 3 18.06 0.22 20.70
CA ARG A 3 17.48 0.97 19.59
C ARG A 3 16.03 1.31 19.91
N ARG A 4 15.70 2.59 19.90
CA ARG A 4 14.32 3.02 20.04
C ARG A 4 13.53 2.61 18.79
N PRO A 5 12.34 1.97 18.94
CA PRO A 5 11.50 1.70 17.78
C PRO A 5 11.14 2.99 17.04
N ALA A 6 11.07 2.93 15.73
CA ALA A 6 10.63 4.06 14.92
C ALA A 6 9.13 4.29 15.11
N THR A 7 8.72 5.56 15.03
CA THR A 7 7.33 5.98 15.22
C THR A 7 6.78 6.61 13.94
N TYR A 8 5.45 6.82 13.92
CA TYR A 8 4.82 7.52 12.81
C TYR A 8 5.37 8.94 12.64
N ALA A 9 5.74 9.60 13.74
CA ALA A 9 6.37 10.92 13.68
C ALA A 9 7.71 10.85 12.93
N ASP A 10 8.49 9.79 13.12
CA ASP A 10 9.72 9.58 12.37
C ASP A 10 9.45 9.43 10.88
N LEU A 11 8.37 8.72 10.51
CA LEU A 11 7.96 8.57 9.11
C LEU A 11 7.55 9.92 8.52
N GLU A 12 6.76 10.70 9.25
CA GLU A 12 6.31 12.01 8.78
C GLU A 12 7.46 13.00 8.60
N ALA A 13 8.56 12.80 9.31
CA ALA A 13 9.75 13.65 9.21
C ALA A 13 10.60 13.36 7.97
N LEU A 14 10.30 12.30 7.21
CA LEU A 14 11.04 11.98 5.99
C LEU A 14 10.82 13.05 4.92
N PRO A 15 11.83 13.24 4.01
CA PRO A 15 11.65 14.14 2.88
C PRO A 15 10.47 13.76 2.00
N ALA A 16 9.85 14.74 1.35
CA ALA A 16 8.70 14.52 0.50
C ALA A 16 8.99 13.66 -0.73
N ASN A 17 10.26 13.50 -1.09
CA ASN A 17 10.68 12.73 -2.26
C ASN A 17 10.90 11.23 -1.99
N VAL A 18 10.58 10.76 -0.79
CA VAL A 18 10.66 9.34 -0.45
C VAL A 18 9.32 8.85 0.08
N VAL A 19 9.11 7.54 -0.04
CA VAL A 19 7.94 6.86 0.53
C VAL A 19 8.39 6.14 1.79
N GLY A 20 7.76 6.43 2.93
CA GLY A 20 8.09 5.83 4.20
C GLY A 20 7.09 4.75 4.60
N GLU A 21 7.61 3.66 5.17
CA GLU A 21 6.81 2.57 5.73
C GLU A 21 7.38 2.18 7.08
N LEU A 22 6.51 1.76 8.00
CA LEU A 22 6.90 1.27 9.33
C LEU A 22 6.51 -0.19 9.46
N ILE A 23 7.49 -1.04 9.73
CA ILE A 23 7.25 -2.48 9.84
C ILE A 23 8.05 -3.01 11.02
N ALA A 24 7.36 -3.58 12.00
CA ALA A 24 7.97 -4.16 13.20
C ALA A 24 8.92 -3.17 13.92
N GLY A 25 8.53 -1.90 14.00
CA GLY A 25 9.31 -0.87 14.67
C GLY A 25 10.48 -0.32 13.86
N GLU A 26 10.62 -0.72 12.60
CA GLU A 26 11.68 -0.23 11.71
C GLU A 26 11.13 0.68 10.64
N LEU A 27 11.84 1.77 10.37
CA LEU A 27 11.47 2.72 9.32
C LEU A 27 12.19 2.38 8.03
N TYR A 28 11.42 2.16 6.98
CA TYR A 28 11.94 1.91 5.63
C TYR A 28 11.59 3.11 4.75
N ALA A 29 12.59 3.68 4.12
CA ALA A 29 12.41 4.78 3.18
C ALA A 29 12.79 4.30 1.78
N SER A 30 11.86 4.41 0.85
CA SER A 30 12.06 4.00 -0.54
C SER A 30 12.00 5.23 -1.44
N PRO A 31 12.81 5.28 -2.52
CA PRO A 31 12.71 6.36 -3.48
C PRO A 31 11.35 6.35 -4.18
N ARG A 32 10.94 7.48 -4.72
CA ARG A 32 9.75 7.51 -5.57
C ARG A 32 9.97 6.57 -6.75
N PRO A 33 8.90 5.85 -7.19
CA PRO A 33 9.05 4.88 -8.27
C PRO A 33 9.46 5.55 -9.59
N ALA A 34 10.29 4.85 -10.36
CA ALA A 34 10.68 5.27 -11.69
C ALA A 34 9.49 5.20 -12.65
N ALA A 35 9.59 5.90 -13.78
CA ALA A 35 8.52 5.97 -14.77
C ALA A 35 7.98 4.60 -15.21
N PRO A 36 8.79 3.58 -15.50
CA PRO A 36 8.24 2.27 -15.86
C PRO A 36 7.34 1.65 -14.80
N HIS A 37 7.71 1.80 -13.53
CA HIS A 37 6.89 1.31 -12.42
C HIS A 37 5.56 2.08 -12.35
N VAL A 38 5.60 3.40 -12.47
CA VAL A 38 4.40 4.24 -12.45
C VAL A 38 3.45 3.87 -13.58
N VAL A 39 3.99 3.67 -14.78
CA VAL A 39 3.19 3.27 -15.95
C VAL A 39 2.53 1.91 -15.73
N ALA A 40 3.30 0.93 -15.24
CA ALA A 40 2.79 -0.41 -14.98
C ALA A 40 1.68 -0.40 -13.92
N ALA A 41 1.89 0.31 -12.81
CA ALA A 41 0.90 0.42 -11.75
C ALA A 41 -0.37 1.11 -12.24
N SER A 42 -0.25 2.18 -13.01
CA SER A 42 -1.39 2.93 -13.53
C SER A 42 -2.21 2.09 -14.51
N ARG A 43 -1.55 1.36 -15.41
CA ARG A 43 -2.24 0.51 -16.38
C ARG A 43 -2.92 -0.68 -15.72
N LEU A 44 -2.24 -1.31 -14.76
CA LEU A 44 -2.84 -2.41 -14.01
C LEU A 44 -4.07 -1.94 -13.25
N GLY A 45 -3.98 -0.81 -12.55
CA GLY A 45 -5.12 -0.21 -11.86
C GLY A 45 -6.25 0.11 -12.82
N GLY A 46 -5.95 0.68 -13.98
CA GLY A 46 -6.93 0.98 -15.00
C GLY A 46 -7.68 -0.25 -15.50
N GLU A 47 -6.97 -1.37 -15.70
CA GLU A 47 -7.59 -2.63 -16.14
C GLU A 47 -8.46 -3.28 -15.06
N LEU A 48 -8.10 -3.13 -13.79
CA LEU A 48 -8.80 -3.78 -12.69
C LEU A 48 -9.97 -2.96 -12.14
N ILE A 49 -9.85 -1.65 -12.10
CA ILE A 49 -10.87 -0.77 -11.51
C ILE A 49 -12.19 -0.85 -12.27
N GLY A 50 -12.14 -0.86 -13.59
CA GLY A 50 -13.33 -0.98 -14.42
C GLY A 50 -14.19 -2.18 -14.04
N PRO A 51 -13.69 -3.42 -14.23
CA PRO A 51 -14.50 -4.61 -13.97
C PRO A 51 -14.76 -4.91 -12.50
N PHE A 52 -13.80 -4.65 -11.61
CA PHE A 52 -13.93 -5.08 -10.21
C PHE A 52 -14.47 -4.00 -9.28
N ASP A 53 -14.12 -2.75 -9.48
CA ASP A 53 -14.64 -1.66 -8.65
C ASP A 53 -15.93 -1.09 -9.24
N ARG A 54 -15.91 -0.73 -10.52
CA ARG A 54 -17.06 -0.12 -11.19
C ARG A 54 -18.07 -1.10 -11.77
N GLY A 55 -17.72 -2.37 -11.87
CA GLY A 55 -18.60 -3.41 -12.43
C GLY A 55 -18.81 -3.29 -13.93
N ARG A 56 -17.93 -2.62 -14.65
CA ARG A 56 -18.00 -2.47 -16.11
C ARG A 56 -17.33 -3.64 -16.79
N GLY A 57 -18.13 -4.54 -17.36
CA GLY A 57 -17.62 -5.74 -17.99
C GLY A 57 -17.07 -6.77 -17.01
N GLY A 58 -17.46 -6.71 -15.76
CA GLY A 58 -17.01 -7.62 -14.72
C GLY A 58 -17.94 -7.62 -13.50
N PRO A 59 -17.57 -8.37 -12.45
CA PRO A 59 -18.47 -8.63 -11.32
C PRO A 59 -18.69 -7.43 -10.38
N GLY A 60 -17.80 -6.44 -10.35
CA GLY A 60 -17.86 -5.40 -9.32
C GLY A 60 -17.62 -5.99 -7.93
N GLY A 61 -18.09 -5.32 -6.89
CA GLY A 61 -18.05 -5.83 -5.52
C GLY A 61 -16.78 -5.48 -4.75
N TRP A 62 -15.89 -4.70 -5.33
CA TRP A 62 -14.62 -4.29 -4.71
C TRP A 62 -14.47 -2.78 -4.68
N ILE A 63 -13.66 -2.31 -3.73
CA ILE A 63 -13.05 -0.97 -3.78
C ILE A 63 -11.57 -1.19 -3.99
N LEU A 64 -11.03 -0.67 -5.12
CA LEU A 64 -9.63 -0.81 -5.48
C LEU A 64 -8.95 0.56 -5.42
N LEU A 65 -7.83 0.64 -4.71
CA LEU A 65 -7.12 1.91 -4.51
C LEU A 65 -5.63 1.75 -4.77
N GLY A 66 -5.02 2.80 -5.30
CA GLY A 66 -3.58 2.88 -5.50
C GLY A 66 -2.90 3.64 -4.37
N LYS A 67 -1.86 3.05 -3.81
CA LYS A 67 -0.98 3.63 -2.80
C LYS A 67 -1.69 4.24 -1.58
N PRO A 68 -2.66 3.53 -0.97
CA PRO A 68 -3.22 4.01 0.28
C PRO A 68 -2.21 3.81 1.41
N GLU A 69 -2.28 4.66 2.43
CA GLU A 69 -1.48 4.48 3.63
C GLU A 69 -2.26 3.59 4.60
N LEU A 70 -1.78 2.36 4.79
CA LEU A 70 -2.41 1.37 5.66
C LEU A 70 -1.80 1.42 7.06
N HIS A 71 -2.61 1.63 8.07
CA HIS A 71 -2.22 1.55 9.46
C HIS A 71 -2.76 0.25 10.04
N LEU A 72 -1.93 -0.78 10.06
CA LEU A 72 -2.26 -2.12 10.54
C LEU A 72 -1.57 -2.36 11.89
N GLY A 73 -2.29 -2.10 12.99
CA GLY A 73 -1.66 -2.06 14.29
C GLY A 73 -0.67 -0.90 14.34
N GLU A 74 0.58 -1.18 14.67
CA GLU A 74 1.65 -0.17 14.68
C GLU A 74 2.41 -0.11 13.36
N ASP A 75 2.12 -1.01 12.42
CA ASP A 75 2.74 -1.01 11.10
C ASP A 75 2.05 0.00 10.18
N VAL A 76 2.84 0.64 9.33
CA VAL A 76 2.35 1.57 8.31
C VAL A 76 2.92 1.13 6.97
N LEU A 77 2.05 0.71 6.05
CA LEU A 77 2.45 0.19 4.75
C LEU A 77 1.74 0.94 3.62
N VAL A 78 2.42 1.03 2.49
CA VAL A 78 1.91 1.69 1.29
C VAL A 78 2.05 0.73 0.10
N PRO A 79 1.07 -0.18 -0.10
CA PRO A 79 1.09 -1.08 -1.26
C PRO A 79 0.83 -0.33 -2.55
N ASP A 80 1.30 -0.86 -3.67
CA ASP A 80 1.05 -0.25 -4.98
C ASP A 80 -0.43 -0.24 -5.32
N LEU A 81 -1.11 -1.36 -5.07
CA LEU A 81 -2.56 -1.49 -5.21
C LEU A 81 -3.08 -2.36 -4.09
N CYS A 82 -4.28 -2.06 -3.63
CA CYS A 82 -4.98 -2.96 -2.72
C CYS A 82 -6.49 -2.84 -2.90
N GLY A 83 -7.21 -3.82 -2.39
CA GLY A 83 -8.66 -3.87 -2.54
C GLY A 83 -9.36 -4.40 -1.32
N TRP A 84 -10.54 -3.90 -1.09
CA TRP A 84 -11.46 -4.38 -0.07
C TRP A 84 -12.75 -4.83 -0.72
N ARG A 85 -13.32 -5.93 -0.23
CA ARG A 85 -14.68 -6.30 -0.62
C ARG A 85 -15.64 -5.24 -0.08
N ARG A 86 -16.61 -4.82 -0.89
CA ARG A 86 -17.58 -3.78 -0.48
C ARG A 86 -18.40 -4.18 0.72
N GLU A 87 -18.61 -5.47 0.95
CA GLU A 87 -19.28 -5.96 2.14
C GLU A 87 -18.53 -5.65 3.43
N ARG A 88 -17.18 -5.54 3.37
CA ARG A 88 -16.34 -5.18 4.50
C ARG A 88 -16.10 -3.67 4.61
N MET A 89 -15.99 -3.00 3.48
CA MET A 89 -15.78 -1.55 3.42
C MET A 89 -16.73 -0.96 2.37
N PRO A 90 -17.99 -0.66 2.78
CA PRO A 90 -18.99 -0.15 1.83
C PRO A 90 -18.62 1.18 1.20
N SER A 91 -17.84 2.01 1.92
CA SER A 91 -17.32 3.27 1.40
C SER A 91 -15.95 3.55 1.99
N PRO A 92 -15.06 4.26 1.25
CA PRO A 92 -13.75 4.63 1.79
C PRO A 92 -13.89 5.55 3.02
N PRO A 93 -12.95 5.46 3.98
CA PRO A 93 -12.93 6.39 5.11
C PRO A 93 -12.63 7.82 4.62
N ARG A 94 -13.04 8.80 5.39
CA ARG A 94 -12.79 10.23 5.09
C ARG A 94 -11.48 10.74 5.68
N THR A 95 -10.71 9.84 6.28
CA THR A 95 -9.40 10.16 6.87
C THR A 95 -8.29 9.81 5.90
N ALA A 96 -7.08 10.32 6.17
CA ALA A 96 -5.91 10.05 5.32
C ALA A 96 -5.40 8.62 5.43
N ALA A 97 -5.78 7.90 6.47
CA ALA A 97 -5.28 6.56 6.76
C ALA A 97 -6.39 5.52 6.69
N PHE A 98 -6.01 4.32 6.27
CA PHE A 98 -6.90 3.15 6.25
C PHE A 98 -6.46 2.20 7.36
N THR A 99 -7.39 1.86 8.26
CA THR A 99 -7.10 0.98 9.39
C THR A 99 -7.66 -0.43 9.23
N LEU A 100 -8.55 -0.63 8.26
CA LEU A 100 -9.09 -1.95 7.93
C LEU A 100 -8.14 -2.67 6.98
N ALA A 101 -7.73 -3.89 7.34
CA ALA A 101 -6.84 -4.68 6.49
C ALA A 101 -7.53 -5.02 5.16
N PRO A 102 -6.83 -4.84 4.03
CA PRO A 102 -7.41 -5.16 2.73
C PRO A 102 -7.59 -6.66 2.52
N ASP A 103 -8.50 -7.02 1.61
CA ASP A 103 -8.70 -8.40 1.21
C ASP A 103 -7.71 -8.84 0.14
N TRP A 104 -7.15 -7.88 -0.58
CA TRP A 104 -6.21 -8.13 -1.68
C TRP A 104 -5.15 -7.04 -1.72
N VAL A 105 -3.90 -7.44 -1.95
CA VAL A 105 -2.76 -6.53 -2.06
C VAL A 105 -1.93 -6.93 -3.28
N CYS A 106 -1.45 -5.93 -4.01
CA CYS A 106 -0.53 -6.12 -5.13
C CYS A 106 0.67 -5.20 -4.98
N GLU A 107 1.86 -5.78 -4.99
CA GLU A 107 3.12 -5.06 -5.00
C GLU A 107 3.82 -5.29 -6.33
N LEU A 108 4.15 -4.20 -7.04
CA LEU A 108 4.91 -4.27 -8.28
C LEU A 108 6.39 -4.18 -7.92
N LEU A 109 7.13 -5.26 -8.16
CA LEU A 109 8.53 -5.34 -7.77
C LEU A 109 9.39 -4.46 -8.67
N SER A 110 10.34 -3.74 -8.04
CA SER A 110 11.35 -2.98 -8.73
C SER A 110 12.73 -3.39 -8.20
N PRO A 111 13.82 -3.10 -8.91
CA PRO A 111 15.16 -3.44 -8.40
C PRO A 111 15.45 -2.84 -7.02
N SER A 112 14.94 -1.65 -6.73
CA SER A 112 15.20 -0.96 -5.47
C SER A 112 14.34 -1.46 -4.30
N THR A 113 13.17 -2.08 -4.55
CA THR A 113 12.23 -2.47 -3.50
C THR A 113 11.98 -3.98 -3.40
N ARG A 114 12.52 -4.78 -4.32
CA ARG A 114 12.25 -6.22 -4.40
C ARG A 114 12.51 -6.96 -3.09
N ALA A 115 13.64 -6.70 -2.45
CA ALA A 115 14.00 -7.38 -1.20
C ALA A 115 13.03 -7.01 -0.08
N LEU A 116 12.68 -5.72 0.03
CA LEU A 116 11.72 -5.24 1.03
C LEU A 116 10.34 -5.86 0.80
N ASP A 117 9.86 -5.85 -0.44
CA ASP A 117 8.53 -6.37 -0.77
C ASP A 117 8.41 -7.86 -0.45
N ARG A 118 9.42 -8.66 -0.82
CA ARG A 118 9.39 -10.11 -0.62
C ARG A 118 9.72 -10.54 0.80
N ALA A 119 10.78 -9.99 1.39
CA ALA A 119 11.28 -10.46 2.66
C ALA A 119 10.54 -9.87 3.87
N VAL A 120 10.03 -8.65 3.74
CA VAL A 120 9.46 -7.91 4.88
C VAL A 120 7.97 -7.68 4.71
N LYS A 121 7.53 -7.11 3.58
CA LYS A 121 6.13 -6.73 3.39
C LYS A 121 5.19 -7.90 3.17
N LEU A 122 5.55 -8.87 2.34
CA LEU A 122 4.69 -10.02 2.08
C LEU A 122 4.29 -10.78 3.36
N PRO A 123 5.21 -11.06 4.30
CA PRO A 123 4.82 -11.69 5.57
C PRO A 123 3.82 -10.87 6.39
N VAL A 124 3.90 -9.53 6.34
CA VAL A 124 2.97 -8.67 7.08
C VAL A 124 1.55 -8.78 6.50
N TYR A 125 1.44 -8.88 5.18
CA TYR A 125 0.13 -9.00 4.52
C TYR A 125 -0.51 -10.38 4.69
N ALA A 126 0.28 -11.38 4.98
CA ALA A 126 -0.20 -12.77 5.09
C ALA A 126 -1.17 -13.01 6.25
#